data_c3771519de2a3dfd20f89dac7a7a1a8b
#
_entry.id   c3771519de2a3dfd20f89dac7a7a1a8b
#
_cell.length_a   1.000
_cell.length_b   1.000
_cell.length_c   1.000
_cell.angle_alpha   90.00
_cell.angle_beta   90.00
_cell.angle_gamma   90.00
#
_symmetry.space_group_name_H-M   'P 1'
#
loop_
_entity.id
_entity.type
_entity.pdbx_description
1 polymer ?
#
loop_
_entity_poly.entity_id
_entity_poly.type
_entity_poly.pdbx_seq_one_letter_code
_entity_poly.pdbx_strand_id
1 'polypeptide(L)'
;MSHRFCSRLLGSAWAIALLAALSSLSFAADKSYTVTAPDGVRIAVQEAGNPDGPAIIFIHGLLGSRLNWEKQTSSPELQRYRMVTYDLRGHGLSDKPDDSNAYLIGRRSADDLAAVLKATGSKHPVLLGWSLGGVVISNYLAAYGDADLGGIMYVDGVIELNAALITPHPEVYAGLASDDLKTHLEAIRAFLALCFHTQPDVPTFELLLSNAAMASWTMTRATPSMTVAAAEGIPKAKVPVLMLYGAKDELVNVQPSIARAKQLNPRVQTKVYENSGHAPFLEESSRFNHDLSTFMASPTSSK
;
A
#
# COMPACT_ATOMS: atom_id res chain seq x y z
N MET A 1 -57.97 -70.33 -4.61
CA MET A 1 -56.80 -70.62 -5.42
C MET A 1 -56.18 -69.29 -5.79
N SER A 2 -55.40 -68.79 -5.00
CA SER A 2 -53.94 -68.61 -4.86
C SER A 2 -53.20 -68.43 -6.17
N HIS A 3 -52.71 -67.23 -6.37
CA HIS A 3 -51.31 -67.07 -6.79
C HIS A 3 -50.82 -65.66 -6.46
N ARG A 4 -49.83 -65.65 -5.57
CA ARG A 4 -49.02 -64.49 -5.19
C ARG A 4 -48.01 -64.23 -6.30
N PHE A 5 -47.82 -62.96 -6.65
CA PHE A 5 -46.63 -62.55 -7.34
C PHE A 5 -45.91 -61.46 -6.49
N CYS A 6 -44.75 -61.83 -6.07
CA CYS A 6 -43.78 -61.04 -5.36
C CYS A 6 -42.92 -60.30 -6.38
N SER A 7 -42.97 -59.00 -6.44
CA SER A 7 -42.03 -58.19 -7.22
C SER A 7 -41.12 -57.42 -6.28
N ARG A 8 -39.86 -57.76 -6.35
CA ARG A 8 -38.74 -57.16 -5.60
C ARG A 8 -38.50 -55.71 -6.02
N LEU A 9 -38.48 -54.85 -5.04
CA LEU A 9 -37.90 -53.51 -5.11
C LEU A 9 -36.37 -53.62 -5.13
N LEU A 10 -35.76 -53.29 -6.24
CA LEU A 10 -34.37 -52.85 -6.34
C LEU A 10 -34.36 -51.33 -6.53
N GLY A 11 -34.40 -50.65 -5.40
CA GLY A 11 -34.31 -49.20 -5.36
C GLY A 11 -32.86 -48.75 -5.32
N SER A 12 -32.60 -47.89 -6.16
CA SER A 12 -31.46 -47.06 -6.51
C SER A 12 -30.64 -46.51 -5.34
N ALA A 13 -29.42 -46.99 -5.20
CA ALA A 13 -28.39 -46.48 -4.31
C ALA A 13 -27.36 -45.65 -5.12
N TRP A 14 -27.82 -44.64 -5.87
CA TRP A 14 -26.93 -43.77 -6.68
C TRP A 14 -27.18 -42.26 -6.54
N ALA A 15 -27.63 -41.79 -5.41
CA ALA A 15 -27.95 -40.37 -5.22
C ALA A 15 -27.24 -39.68 -4.03
N ILE A 16 -26.13 -40.22 -3.51
CA ILE A 16 -25.38 -39.64 -2.37
C ILE A 16 -23.87 -39.64 -2.65
N ALA A 17 -23.44 -39.03 -3.75
CA ALA A 17 -22.00 -38.87 -4.00
C ALA A 17 -21.69 -37.55 -4.77
N LEU A 18 -22.51 -36.52 -4.65
CA LEU A 18 -22.24 -35.25 -5.35
C LEU A 18 -22.39 -34.00 -4.45
N LEU A 19 -22.13 -34.13 -3.16
CA LEU A 19 -22.24 -32.99 -2.21
C LEU A 19 -20.98 -32.81 -1.34
N ALA A 20 -19.79 -33.08 -1.85
CA ALA A 20 -18.56 -32.95 -1.06
C ALA A 20 -17.43 -32.31 -1.85
N ALA A 21 -17.68 -31.22 -2.56
CA ALA A 21 -16.62 -30.38 -3.16
C ALA A 21 -17.03 -28.92 -3.31
N LEU A 22 -17.88 -28.40 -2.43
CA LEU A 22 -17.90 -26.97 -2.14
C LEU A 22 -16.83 -26.75 -1.07
N SER A 23 -15.57 -26.69 -1.50
CA SER A 23 -14.52 -26.06 -0.70
C SER A 23 -15.00 -24.66 -0.45
N SER A 24 -15.59 -24.41 0.71
CA SER A 24 -15.83 -23.07 1.21
C SER A 24 -14.47 -22.37 1.19
N LEU A 25 -14.29 -21.46 0.25
CA LEU A 25 -13.28 -20.40 0.37
C LEU A 25 -13.65 -19.64 1.64
N SER A 26 -13.19 -20.13 2.77
CA SER A 26 -13.24 -19.39 4.02
C SER A 26 -12.26 -18.24 3.83
N PHE A 27 -12.77 -17.07 3.43
CA PHE A 27 -11.99 -15.85 3.54
C PHE A 27 -11.65 -15.72 5.02
N ALA A 28 -10.37 -15.74 5.34
CA ALA A 28 -9.95 -15.44 6.71
C ALA A 28 -10.49 -14.06 7.06
N ALA A 29 -11.15 -13.94 8.21
CA ALA A 29 -11.64 -12.65 8.69
C ALA A 29 -10.43 -11.70 8.82
N ASP A 30 -10.62 -10.44 8.41
CA ASP A 30 -9.61 -9.41 8.55
C ASP A 30 -9.11 -9.36 9.99
N LYS A 31 -7.80 -9.44 10.16
CA LYS A 31 -7.15 -9.36 11.47
C LYS A 31 -6.61 -7.95 11.68
N SER A 32 -7.06 -7.27 12.74
CA SER A 32 -6.55 -5.94 13.13
C SER A 32 -5.82 -6.01 14.47
N TYR A 33 -4.68 -5.36 14.57
CA TYR A 33 -3.87 -5.30 15.77
C TYR A 33 -2.96 -4.07 15.78
N THR A 34 -2.24 -3.86 16.87
CA THR A 34 -1.29 -2.75 17.03
C THR A 34 0.12 -3.29 17.21
N VAL A 35 1.08 -2.66 16.54
CA VAL A 35 2.52 -2.90 16.68
C VAL A 35 3.15 -1.70 17.33
N THR A 36 4.06 -1.91 18.30
CA THR A 36 4.79 -0.81 18.94
C THR A 36 6.16 -0.66 18.30
N ALA A 37 6.42 0.51 17.76
CA ALA A 37 7.73 0.90 17.21
C ALA A 37 8.79 1.06 18.34
N PRO A 38 10.09 1.07 18.02
CA PRO A 38 11.15 1.18 19.02
C PRO A 38 11.09 2.44 19.89
N ASP A 39 10.49 3.53 19.39
CA ASP A 39 10.30 4.79 20.10
C ASP A 39 8.96 4.88 20.86
N GLY A 40 8.22 3.77 20.96
CA GLY A 40 6.97 3.65 21.68
C GLY A 40 5.72 4.03 20.91
N VAL A 41 5.84 4.52 19.67
CA VAL A 41 4.70 4.86 18.80
C VAL A 41 3.96 3.58 18.41
N ARG A 42 2.63 3.58 18.58
CA ARG A 42 1.77 2.44 18.22
C ARG A 42 1.27 2.60 16.78
N ILE A 43 1.50 1.55 16.01
CA ILE A 43 1.16 1.46 14.58
C ILE A 43 -0.03 0.51 14.41
N ALA A 44 -1.12 1.00 13.83
CA ALA A 44 -2.31 0.20 13.53
C ALA A 44 -2.08 -0.62 12.26
N VAL A 45 -2.29 -1.93 12.35
CA VAL A 45 -2.06 -2.90 11.27
C VAL A 45 -3.33 -3.69 11.01
N GLN A 46 -3.59 -4.00 9.75
CA GLN A 46 -4.66 -4.89 9.30
C GLN A 46 -4.10 -5.91 8.31
N GLU A 47 -4.55 -7.16 8.44
CA GLU A 47 -4.22 -8.24 7.51
C GLU A 47 -5.49 -8.76 6.84
N ALA A 48 -5.39 -9.04 5.54
CA ALA A 48 -6.46 -9.61 4.71
C ALA A 48 -5.89 -10.70 3.78
N GLY A 49 -6.77 -11.47 3.17
CA GLY A 49 -6.41 -12.53 2.23
C GLY A 49 -5.90 -13.80 2.91
N ASN A 50 -5.01 -14.54 2.23
CA ASN A 50 -4.49 -15.81 2.72
C ASN A 50 -3.35 -15.60 3.74
N PRO A 51 -3.52 -15.92 5.03
CA PRO A 51 -2.48 -15.71 6.05
C PRO A 51 -1.20 -16.53 5.80
N ASP A 52 -1.28 -17.61 5.04
CA ASP A 52 -0.15 -18.49 4.70
C ASP A 52 0.43 -18.19 3.30
N GLY A 53 -0.13 -17.21 2.59
CA GLY A 53 0.31 -16.80 1.26
C GLY A 53 1.57 -15.93 1.27
N PRO A 54 2.20 -15.75 0.08
CA PRO A 54 3.26 -14.76 -0.07
C PRO A 54 2.76 -13.37 0.37
N ALA A 55 3.58 -12.65 1.14
CA ALA A 55 3.14 -11.41 1.76
C ALA A 55 3.40 -10.18 0.90
N ILE A 56 2.43 -9.25 0.92
CA ILE A 56 2.53 -7.90 0.37
C ILE A 56 2.31 -6.93 1.53
N ILE A 57 3.24 -6.00 1.72
CA ILE A 57 3.11 -4.92 2.71
C ILE A 57 2.77 -3.63 1.98
N PHE A 58 1.57 -3.13 2.19
CA PHE A 58 1.06 -1.92 1.56
C PHE A 58 1.31 -0.70 2.44
N ILE A 59 1.98 0.31 1.88
CA ILE A 59 2.41 1.52 2.56
C ILE A 59 1.77 2.72 1.87
N HIS A 60 0.85 3.40 2.54
CA HIS A 60 0.09 4.51 1.96
C HIS A 60 0.90 5.81 1.87
N GLY A 61 0.36 6.81 1.17
CA GLY A 61 0.93 8.13 0.99
C GLY A 61 0.54 9.15 2.07
N LEU A 62 0.98 10.39 1.89
CA LEU A 62 0.59 11.53 2.74
C LEU A 62 -0.93 11.68 2.76
N LEU A 63 -1.50 11.95 3.92
CA LEU A 63 -2.95 12.03 4.16
C LEU A 63 -3.73 10.74 3.84
N GLY A 64 -3.04 9.64 3.57
CA GLY A 64 -3.64 8.33 3.33
C GLY A 64 -3.90 7.55 4.63
N SER A 65 -4.35 6.32 4.44
CA SER A 65 -4.50 5.32 5.49
C SER A 65 -4.49 3.92 4.86
N ARG A 66 -4.56 2.88 5.69
CA ARG A 66 -4.75 1.49 5.23
C ARG A 66 -5.97 1.33 4.31
N LEU A 67 -7.00 2.17 4.42
CA LEU A 67 -8.23 2.11 3.63
C LEU A 67 -8.01 2.49 2.15
N ASN A 68 -6.90 3.15 1.81
CA ASN A 68 -6.55 3.39 0.40
C ASN A 68 -6.46 2.09 -0.41
N TRP A 69 -6.18 0.96 0.24
CA TRP A 69 -5.93 -0.33 -0.39
C TRP A 69 -7.16 -1.24 -0.48
N GLU A 70 -8.36 -0.70 -0.23
CA GLU A 70 -9.60 -1.50 -0.22
C GLU A 70 -9.86 -2.22 -1.56
N LYS A 71 -9.55 -1.57 -2.70
CA LYS A 71 -9.67 -2.19 -4.03
C LYS A 71 -8.68 -3.35 -4.25
N GLN A 72 -7.58 -3.39 -3.49
CA GLN A 72 -6.59 -4.46 -3.51
C GLN A 72 -6.97 -5.56 -2.53
N THR A 73 -7.25 -5.19 -1.26
CA THR A 73 -7.57 -6.16 -0.19
C THR A 73 -8.88 -6.90 -0.43
N SER A 74 -9.84 -6.31 -1.14
CA SER A 74 -11.10 -6.96 -1.55
C SER A 74 -11.02 -7.68 -2.91
N SER A 75 -9.91 -7.56 -3.66
CA SER A 75 -9.79 -8.16 -4.99
C SER A 75 -9.71 -9.68 -4.95
N PRO A 76 -10.60 -10.43 -5.65
CA PRO A 76 -10.50 -11.89 -5.73
C PRO A 76 -9.16 -12.39 -6.28
N GLU A 77 -8.54 -11.64 -7.21
CA GLU A 77 -7.25 -11.98 -7.82
C GLU A 77 -6.11 -11.99 -6.80
N LEU A 78 -6.20 -11.13 -5.77
CA LEU A 78 -5.16 -10.97 -4.76
C LEU A 78 -5.40 -11.80 -3.48
N GLN A 79 -6.55 -12.48 -3.31
CA GLN A 79 -6.88 -13.23 -2.10
C GLN A 79 -5.92 -14.38 -1.79
N ARG A 80 -5.13 -14.85 -2.74
CA ARG A 80 -4.08 -15.86 -2.52
C ARG A 80 -2.86 -15.32 -1.77
N TYR A 81 -2.71 -14.00 -1.68
CA TYR A 81 -1.63 -13.34 -0.97
C TYR A 81 -2.03 -12.97 0.45
N ARG A 82 -1.06 -12.89 1.34
CA ARG A 82 -1.23 -12.26 2.64
C ARG A 82 -1.01 -10.77 2.47
N MET A 83 -2.06 -9.99 2.57
CA MET A 83 -2.05 -8.55 2.38
C MET A 83 -2.01 -7.86 3.74
N VAL A 84 -0.90 -7.17 4.02
CA VAL A 84 -0.70 -6.40 5.25
C VAL A 84 -0.76 -4.93 4.89
N THR A 85 -1.69 -4.21 5.49
CA THR A 85 -1.82 -2.76 5.41
C THR A 85 -1.59 -2.15 6.80
N TYR A 86 -1.05 -0.96 6.88
CA TYR A 86 -0.90 -0.27 8.16
C TYR A 86 -1.04 1.24 7.99
N ASP A 87 -1.44 1.92 9.04
CA ASP A 87 -1.47 3.39 9.06
C ASP A 87 -0.10 3.89 9.49
N LEU A 88 0.52 4.76 8.69
CA LEU A 88 1.77 5.42 9.05
C LEU A 88 1.59 6.23 10.35
N ARG A 89 2.69 6.43 11.11
CA ARG A 89 2.66 7.36 12.26
C ARG A 89 2.04 8.70 11.84
N GLY A 90 1.21 9.29 12.68
CA GLY A 90 0.50 10.54 12.37
C GLY A 90 -0.75 10.37 11.50
N HIS A 91 -1.08 9.16 11.04
CA HIS A 91 -2.23 8.91 10.15
C HIS A 91 -3.22 7.90 10.77
N GLY A 92 -4.42 7.86 10.23
CA GLY A 92 -5.46 6.87 10.53
C GLY A 92 -5.60 6.56 12.02
N LEU A 93 -5.50 5.30 12.39
CA LEU A 93 -5.61 4.81 13.79
C LEU A 93 -4.25 4.66 14.49
N SER A 94 -3.12 4.96 13.83
CA SER A 94 -1.82 5.00 14.47
C SER A 94 -1.67 6.21 15.39
N ASP A 95 -0.73 6.13 16.33
CA ASP A 95 -0.43 7.25 17.24
C ASP A 95 0.04 8.50 16.47
N LYS A 96 -0.25 9.65 17.04
CA LYS A 96 -0.01 10.97 16.46
C LYS A 96 0.85 11.81 17.41
N PRO A 97 2.16 11.55 17.51
CA PRO A 97 3.05 12.36 18.36
C PRO A 97 2.97 13.85 18.00
N ASP A 98 2.99 14.71 19.02
CA ASP A 98 3.01 16.18 18.84
C ASP A 98 4.42 16.73 18.58
N ASP A 99 5.47 15.91 18.79
CA ASP A 99 6.85 16.28 18.48
C ASP A 99 7.12 16.15 16.97
N SER A 100 7.47 17.25 16.33
CA SER A 100 7.81 17.30 14.90
C SER A 100 8.96 16.36 14.52
N ASN A 101 9.91 16.08 15.44
CA ASN A 101 11.00 15.14 15.19
C ASN A 101 10.51 13.71 14.96
N ALA A 102 9.32 13.37 15.43
CA ALA A 102 8.69 12.09 15.14
C ALA A 102 8.47 11.88 13.62
N TYR A 103 8.43 12.96 12.84
CA TYR A 103 8.14 12.97 11.41
C TYR A 103 9.29 13.47 10.55
N LEU A 104 10.12 14.41 11.08
CA LEU A 104 11.27 14.95 10.34
C LEU A 104 12.38 13.92 10.16
N ILE A 105 12.57 13.02 11.12
CA ILE A 105 13.61 11.99 11.09
C ILE A 105 13.11 10.77 10.31
N GLY A 106 13.44 10.68 9.02
CA GLY A 106 12.98 9.61 8.14
C GLY A 106 13.34 8.20 8.63
N ARG A 107 14.42 8.03 9.41
CA ARG A 107 14.75 6.76 10.05
C ARG A 107 13.61 6.20 10.90
N ARG A 108 12.80 7.03 11.55
CA ARG A 108 11.67 6.58 12.39
C ARG A 108 10.59 5.87 11.58
N SER A 109 10.30 6.32 10.34
CA SER A 109 9.38 5.62 9.45
C SER A 109 9.91 4.26 8.99
N ALA A 110 11.23 4.15 8.82
CA ALA A 110 11.89 2.87 8.54
C ALA A 110 11.81 1.91 9.73
N ASP A 111 11.97 2.42 10.95
CA ASP A 111 11.87 1.63 12.19
C ASP A 111 10.42 1.14 12.42
N ASP A 112 9.40 1.94 12.07
CA ASP A 112 8.00 1.51 12.07
C ASP A 112 7.77 0.33 11.11
N LEU A 113 8.24 0.46 9.87
CA LEU A 113 8.13 -0.62 8.88
C LEU A 113 8.86 -1.88 9.35
N ALA A 114 10.06 -1.74 9.94
CA ALA A 114 10.80 -2.87 10.50
C ALA A 114 10.03 -3.56 11.64
N ALA A 115 9.35 -2.78 12.50
CA ALA A 115 8.51 -3.33 13.57
C ALA A 115 7.29 -4.07 13.01
N VAL A 116 6.63 -3.54 11.97
CA VAL A 116 5.52 -4.20 11.27
C VAL A 116 6.01 -5.52 10.65
N LEU A 117 7.11 -5.50 9.90
CA LEU A 117 7.69 -6.70 9.27
C LEU A 117 8.02 -7.78 10.32
N LYS A 118 8.62 -7.39 11.43
CA LYS A 118 8.93 -8.30 12.55
C LYS A 118 7.65 -8.89 13.15
N ALA A 119 6.63 -8.09 13.38
CA ALA A 119 5.36 -8.54 13.98
C ALA A 119 4.58 -9.48 13.07
N THR A 120 4.62 -9.28 11.76
CA THR A 120 3.99 -10.18 10.80
C THR A 120 4.73 -11.50 10.64
N GLY A 121 6.04 -11.53 10.87
CA GLY A 121 6.89 -12.70 10.65
C GLY A 121 6.90 -13.16 9.18
N SER A 122 6.55 -12.27 8.25
CA SER A 122 6.48 -12.59 6.82
C SER A 122 7.86 -12.89 6.26
N LYS A 123 7.96 -13.98 5.49
CA LYS A 123 9.21 -14.37 4.81
C LYS A 123 9.24 -13.74 3.42
N HIS A 124 10.31 -13.01 3.12
CA HIS A 124 10.53 -12.36 1.83
C HIS A 124 9.30 -11.59 1.30
N PRO A 125 8.71 -10.68 2.11
CA PRO A 125 7.56 -9.90 1.66
C PRO A 125 7.93 -8.96 0.52
N VAL A 126 6.96 -8.64 -0.33
CA VAL A 126 7.06 -7.53 -1.28
C VAL A 126 6.59 -6.26 -0.57
N LEU A 127 7.40 -5.20 -0.62
CA LEU A 127 7.02 -3.87 -0.16
C LEU A 127 6.36 -3.11 -1.30
N LEU A 128 5.19 -2.55 -1.07
CA LEU A 128 4.49 -1.70 -2.02
C LEU A 128 4.23 -0.34 -1.37
N GLY A 129 4.89 0.71 -1.87
CA GLY A 129 4.82 2.06 -1.31
C GLY A 129 4.25 3.06 -2.30
N TRP A 130 3.12 3.68 -1.93
CA TRP A 130 2.49 4.76 -2.68
C TRP A 130 2.98 6.11 -2.19
N SER A 131 3.37 7.00 -3.11
CA SER A 131 3.70 8.40 -2.78
C SER A 131 4.73 8.49 -1.65
N LEU A 132 4.39 9.06 -0.49
CA LEU A 132 5.21 9.08 0.73
C LEU A 132 5.66 7.68 1.18
N GLY A 133 4.88 6.64 0.87
CA GLY A 133 5.28 5.25 1.11
C GLY A 133 6.59 4.87 0.39
N GLY A 134 6.90 5.51 -0.73
CA GLY A 134 8.20 5.37 -1.41
C GLY A 134 9.36 5.92 -0.59
N VAL A 135 9.15 7.02 0.14
CA VAL A 135 10.14 7.56 1.10
C VAL A 135 10.39 6.56 2.23
N VAL A 136 9.32 5.95 2.76
CA VAL A 136 9.43 4.93 3.82
C VAL A 136 10.28 3.76 3.36
N ILE A 137 10.04 3.25 2.14
CA ILE A 137 10.83 2.16 1.55
C ILE A 137 12.29 2.58 1.38
N SER A 138 12.57 3.76 0.84
CA SER A 138 13.93 4.26 0.62
C SER A 138 14.70 4.39 1.93
N ASN A 139 14.06 4.91 2.98
CA ASN A 139 14.64 5.00 4.33
C ASN A 139 14.85 3.61 4.96
N TYR A 140 13.92 2.66 4.73
CA TYR A 140 14.07 1.28 5.18
C TYR A 140 15.28 0.60 4.52
N LEU A 141 15.43 0.72 3.20
CA LEU A 141 16.55 0.16 2.46
C LEU A 141 17.89 0.74 2.94
N ALA A 142 17.94 2.04 3.21
CA ALA A 142 19.13 2.69 3.75
C ALA A 142 19.54 2.11 5.11
N ALA A 143 18.56 1.86 5.97
CA ALA A 143 18.76 1.42 7.36
C ALA A 143 18.98 -0.09 7.51
N TYR A 144 18.24 -0.91 6.74
CA TYR A 144 18.14 -2.35 6.95
C TYR A 144 18.54 -3.19 5.71
N GLY A 145 18.64 -2.56 4.53
CA GLY A 145 18.89 -3.28 3.28
C GLY A 145 17.66 -4.08 2.80
N ASP A 146 17.89 -5.05 1.92
CA ASP A 146 16.84 -5.82 1.26
C ASP A 146 16.96 -7.35 1.44
N ALA A 147 17.83 -7.82 2.33
CA ALA A 147 18.16 -9.25 2.47
C ALA A 147 16.93 -10.13 2.75
N ASP A 148 15.96 -9.60 3.48
CA ASP A 148 14.75 -10.29 3.90
C ASP A 148 13.54 -9.96 3.01
N LEU A 149 13.71 -9.22 1.90
CA LEU A 149 12.64 -8.82 0.99
C LEU A 149 12.56 -9.75 -0.22
N GLY A 150 11.34 -9.90 -0.78
CA GLY A 150 11.08 -10.61 -2.03
C GLY A 150 11.05 -9.69 -3.27
N GLY A 151 10.73 -8.41 -3.07
CA GLY A 151 10.64 -7.41 -4.12
C GLY A 151 10.16 -6.07 -3.58
N ILE A 152 10.20 -5.05 -4.44
CA ILE A 152 9.81 -3.69 -4.08
C ILE A 152 9.02 -3.08 -5.24
N MET A 153 7.86 -2.47 -4.92
CA MET A 153 7.08 -1.70 -5.87
C MET A 153 6.87 -0.28 -5.33
N TYR A 154 7.33 0.71 -6.08
CA TYR A 154 6.99 2.12 -5.88
C TYR A 154 5.80 2.45 -6.77
N VAL A 155 4.74 3.00 -6.21
CA VAL A 155 3.53 3.43 -6.92
C VAL A 155 3.43 4.94 -6.80
N ASP A 156 3.66 5.66 -7.87
CA ASP A 156 3.81 7.13 -7.85
C ASP A 156 4.70 7.59 -6.68
N GLY A 157 5.73 6.76 -6.43
CA GLY A 157 6.55 6.84 -5.24
C GLY A 157 7.45 8.07 -5.25
N VAL A 158 7.45 8.81 -4.13
CA VAL A 158 8.37 9.91 -3.91
C VAL A 158 9.79 9.35 -3.72
N ILE A 159 10.70 9.76 -4.59
CA ILE A 159 12.12 9.38 -4.52
C ILE A 159 12.89 10.34 -3.62
N GLU A 160 12.74 11.63 -3.84
CA GLU A 160 13.35 12.69 -3.03
C GLU A 160 12.37 13.85 -2.88
N LEU A 161 12.38 14.53 -1.75
CA LEU A 161 11.55 15.71 -1.49
C LEU A 161 12.27 16.98 -1.98
N ASN A 162 12.29 17.16 -3.29
CA ASN A 162 12.88 18.34 -3.91
C ASN A 162 12.06 18.82 -5.13
N ALA A 163 12.24 20.07 -5.53
CA ALA A 163 11.46 20.71 -6.60
C ALA A 163 11.65 20.09 -7.99
N ALA A 164 12.69 19.29 -8.21
CA ALA A 164 12.87 18.59 -9.48
C ALA A 164 11.92 17.38 -9.60
N LEU A 165 11.59 16.76 -8.48
CA LEU A 165 10.81 15.51 -8.43
C LEU A 165 9.37 15.71 -7.93
N ILE A 166 9.09 16.81 -7.23
CA ILE A 166 7.76 17.14 -6.68
C ILE A 166 7.20 18.34 -7.42
N THR A 167 5.99 18.21 -7.93
CA THR A 167 5.28 19.33 -8.57
C THR A 167 4.86 20.35 -7.50
N PRO A 168 5.16 21.63 -7.66
CA PRO A 168 4.86 22.64 -6.65
C PRO A 168 3.36 22.99 -6.63
N HIS A 169 2.73 22.90 -5.46
CA HIS A 169 1.39 23.38 -5.15
C HIS A 169 1.43 24.26 -3.89
N PRO A 170 2.07 25.45 -3.95
CA PRO A 170 2.40 26.22 -2.76
C PRO A 170 1.18 26.60 -1.92
N GLU A 171 0.05 26.92 -2.54
CA GLU A 171 -1.18 27.28 -1.82
C GLU A 171 -1.76 26.08 -1.07
N VAL A 172 -1.76 24.90 -1.69
CA VAL A 172 -2.24 23.67 -1.05
C VAL A 172 -1.35 23.31 0.15
N TYR A 173 -0.04 23.31 0.00
CA TYR A 173 0.87 23.03 1.11
C TYR A 173 0.83 24.07 2.22
N ALA A 174 0.67 25.36 1.88
CA ALA A 174 0.47 26.41 2.87
C ALA A 174 -0.85 26.21 3.63
N GLY A 175 -1.91 25.85 2.93
CA GLY A 175 -3.20 25.53 3.55
C GLY A 175 -3.13 24.29 4.46
N LEU A 176 -2.44 23.23 4.05
CA LEU A 176 -2.19 22.05 4.88
C LEU A 176 -1.38 22.37 6.14
N ALA A 177 -0.57 23.41 6.13
CA ALA A 177 0.19 23.88 7.28
C ALA A 177 -0.56 24.90 8.16
N SER A 178 -1.75 25.34 7.76
CA SER A 178 -2.54 26.36 8.44
C SER A 178 -3.07 25.88 9.80
N ASP A 179 -3.15 26.80 10.76
CA ASP A 179 -3.83 26.59 12.05
C ASP A 179 -5.34 26.90 11.98
N ASP A 180 -5.81 27.52 10.90
CA ASP A 180 -7.24 27.73 10.66
C ASP A 180 -7.87 26.44 10.14
N LEU A 181 -8.86 25.92 10.89
CA LEU A 181 -9.50 24.65 10.59
C LEU A 181 -10.13 24.60 9.20
N LYS A 182 -10.81 25.69 8.79
CA LYS A 182 -11.49 25.76 7.48
C LYS A 182 -10.46 25.69 6.37
N THR A 183 -9.43 26.53 6.43
CA THR A 183 -8.32 26.56 5.46
C THR A 183 -7.63 25.20 5.36
N HIS A 184 -7.37 24.56 6.51
CA HIS A 184 -6.74 23.24 6.55
C HIS A 184 -7.62 22.17 5.86
N LEU A 185 -8.92 22.09 6.16
CA LEU A 185 -9.82 21.12 5.54
C LEU A 185 -10.03 21.38 4.04
N GLU A 186 -10.09 22.63 3.62
CA GLU A 186 -10.15 22.99 2.20
C GLU A 186 -8.87 22.54 1.47
N ALA A 187 -7.70 22.70 2.09
CA ALA A 187 -6.42 22.26 1.54
C ALA A 187 -6.32 20.73 1.48
N ILE A 188 -6.81 19.99 2.49
CA ILE A 188 -6.90 18.53 2.45
C ILE A 188 -7.75 18.09 1.25
N ARG A 189 -8.91 18.70 1.04
CA ARG A 189 -9.78 18.39 -0.12
C ARG A 189 -9.07 18.68 -1.44
N ALA A 190 -8.39 19.82 -1.55
CA ALA A 190 -7.64 20.19 -2.74
C ALA A 190 -6.48 19.22 -3.01
N PHE A 191 -5.72 18.85 -1.99
CA PHE A 191 -4.63 17.87 -2.10
C PHE A 191 -5.14 16.50 -2.58
N LEU A 192 -6.24 16.01 -2.01
CA LEU A 192 -6.84 14.74 -2.43
C LEU A 192 -7.33 14.80 -3.89
N ALA A 193 -7.89 15.92 -4.33
CA ALA A 193 -8.31 16.08 -5.72
C ALA A 193 -7.14 15.97 -6.70
N LEU A 194 -5.94 16.49 -6.34
CA LEU A 194 -4.71 16.35 -7.14
C LEU A 194 -4.21 14.91 -7.24
N CYS A 195 -4.64 14.01 -6.34
CA CYS A 195 -4.25 12.60 -6.42
C CYS A 195 -4.90 11.85 -7.60
N PHE A 196 -5.92 12.40 -8.25
CA PHE A 196 -6.70 11.69 -9.26
C PHE A 196 -6.79 12.46 -10.57
N HIS A 197 -6.41 11.82 -11.66
CA HIS A 197 -6.78 12.28 -13.00
C HIS A 197 -8.27 12.03 -13.25
N THR A 198 -8.75 10.82 -12.96
CA THR A 198 -10.16 10.47 -12.94
C THR A 198 -10.65 10.45 -11.50
N GLN A 199 -11.45 11.46 -11.11
CA GLN A 199 -11.97 11.55 -9.75
C GLN A 199 -12.79 10.30 -9.40
N PRO A 200 -12.62 9.74 -8.19
CA PRO A 200 -13.46 8.65 -7.72
C PRO A 200 -14.91 9.11 -7.53
N ASP A 201 -15.83 8.17 -7.37
CA ASP A 201 -17.20 8.50 -7.01
C ASP A 201 -17.27 9.25 -5.66
N VAL A 202 -18.37 9.97 -5.46
CA VAL A 202 -18.54 10.82 -4.27
C VAL A 202 -18.39 10.03 -2.95
N PRO A 203 -19.03 8.85 -2.76
CA PRO A 203 -18.82 8.06 -1.53
C PRO A 203 -17.36 7.68 -1.29
N THR A 204 -16.63 7.27 -2.31
CA THR A 204 -15.20 6.94 -2.21
C THR A 204 -14.38 8.17 -1.86
N PHE A 205 -14.63 9.31 -2.53
CA PHE A 205 -13.90 10.55 -2.24
C PHE A 205 -14.15 11.04 -0.80
N GLU A 206 -15.39 10.98 -0.31
CA GLU A 206 -15.76 11.38 1.05
C GLU A 206 -15.13 10.47 2.11
N LEU A 207 -15.04 9.16 1.85
CA LEU A 207 -14.33 8.24 2.73
C LEU A 207 -12.84 8.60 2.81
N LEU A 208 -12.19 8.84 1.68
CA LEU A 208 -10.78 9.25 1.64
C LEU A 208 -10.57 10.58 2.34
N LEU A 209 -11.46 11.56 2.13
CA LEU A 209 -11.40 12.86 2.78
C LEU A 209 -11.55 12.75 4.30
N SER A 210 -12.48 11.93 4.78
CA SER A 210 -12.68 11.69 6.21
C SER A 210 -11.44 11.08 6.85
N ASN A 211 -10.77 10.14 6.16
CA ASN A 211 -9.50 9.55 6.63
C ASN A 211 -8.37 10.57 6.62
N ALA A 212 -8.26 11.39 5.57
CA ALA A 212 -7.24 12.42 5.47
C ALA A 212 -7.37 13.48 6.57
N ALA A 213 -8.60 13.84 6.94
CA ALA A 213 -8.89 14.76 8.03
C ALA A 213 -8.47 14.23 9.42
N MET A 214 -8.25 12.91 9.56
CA MET A 214 -7.70 12.30 10.79
C MET A 214 -6.18 12.43 10.90
N ALA A 215 -5.48 12.92 9.89
CA ALA A 215 -4.04 13.09 9.92
C ALA A 215 -3.62 14.15 10.94
N SER A 216 -2.46 13.94 11.58
CA SER A 216 -1.90 14.90 12.53
C SER A 216 -1.45 16.18 11.83
N TRP A 217 -1.84 17.34 12.35
CA TRP A 217 -1.39 18.63 11.84
C TRP A 217 0.13 18.84 12.02
N THR A 218 0.69 18.32 13.10
CA THR A 218 2.15 18.32 13.31
C THR A 218 2.85 17.51 12.24
N MET A 219 2.33 16.33 11.92
CA MET A 219 2.83 15.49 10.83
C MET A 219 2.74 16.20 9.47
N THR A 220 1.59 16.80 9.16
CA THR A 220 1.36 17.48 7.88
C THR A 220 2.34 18.63 7.65
N ARG A 221 2.66 19.38 8.71
CA ARG A 221 3.66 20.47 8.69
C ARG A 221 5.10 19.96 8.56
N ALA A 222 5.43 18.85 9.21
CA ALA A 222 6.80 18.32 9.27
C ALA A 222 7.20 17.52 8.01
N THR A 223 6.28 16.77 7.43
CA THR A 223 6.57 15.81 6.36
C THR A 223 7.26 16.41 5.14
N PRO A 224 6.95 17.64 4.65
CA PRO A 224 7.67 18.24 3.51
C PRO A 224 9.17 18.43 3.76
N SER A 225 9.60 18.44 5.02
CA SER A 225 11.00 18.57 5.44
C SER A 225 11.59 17.26 5.99
N MET A 226 10.91 16.12 5.81
CA MET A 226 11.41 14.81 6.24
C MET A 226 12.72 14.48 5.54
N THR A 227 13.65 13.87 6.28
CA THR A 227 14.89 13.34 5.68
C THR A 227 14.61 12.11 4.85
N VAL A 228 15.16 12.05 3.64
CA VAL A 228 14.98 10.96 2.67
C VAL A 228 16.35 10.41 2.29
N ALA A 229 16.59 9.15 2.62
CA ALA A 229 17.86 8.47 2.36
C ALA A 229 17.84 7.66 1.04
N ALA A 230 17.21 8.19 -0.03
CA ALA A 230 17.06 7.48 -1.29
C ALA A 230 18.41 7.16 -1.95
N ALA A 231 19.36 8.10 -1.91
CA ALA A 231 20.71 7.90 -2.46
C ALA A 231 21.52 6.82 -1.72
N GLU A 232 21.15 6.52 -0.48
CA GLU A 232 21.76 5.46 0.33
C GLU A 232 20.99 4.13 0.24
N GLY A 233 19.67 4.20 0.08
CA GLY A 233 18.77 3.05 0.13
C GLY A 233 18.58 2.38 -1.23
N ILE A 234 18.14 3.11 -2.25
CA ILE A 234 17.79 2.54 -3.57
C ILE A 234 18.95 1.77 -4.21
N PRO A 235 20.22 2.22 -4.15
CA PRO A 235 21.35 1.46 -4.68
C PRO A 235 21.58 0.10 -4.00
N LYS A 236 21.16 -0.06 -2.75
CA LYS A 236 21.29 -1.32 -1.99
C LYS A 236 20.31 -2.39 -2.46
N ALA A 237 19.20 -2.01 -3.11
CA ALA A 237 18.17 -2.96 -3.53
C ALA A 237 18.73 -3.90 -4.61
N LYS A 238 18.81 -5.20 -4.27
CA LYS A 238 19.22 -6.30 -5.16
C LYS A 238 18.02 -7.12 -5.61
N VAL A 239 16.94 -7.14 -4.82
CA VAL A 239 15.65 -7.74 -5.20
C VAL A 239 15.03 -6.98 -6.38
N PRO A 240 14.07 -7.57 -7.11
CA PRO A 240 13.34 -6.87 -8.15
C PRO A 240 12.72 -5.57 -7.65
N VAL A 241 12.90 -4.49 -8.40
CA VAL A 241 12.30 -3.17 -8.12
C VAL A 241 11.48 -2.75 -9.33
N LEU A 242 10.18 -2.51 -9.12
CA LEU A 242 9.28 -1.93 -10.11
C LEU A 242 8.86 -0.53 -9.65
N MET A 243 8.98 0.45 -10.54
CA MET A 243 8.41 1.77 -10.37
C MET A 243 7.25 1.94 -11.36
N LEU A 244 6.05 2.07 -10.81
CA LEU A 244 4.80 2.26 -11.54
C LEU A 244 4.31 3.67 -11.28
N TYR A 245 4.03 4.41 -12.35
CA TYR A 245 3.58 5.81 -12.30
C TYR A 245 2.36 6.03 -13.19
N GLY A 246 1.46 6.92 -12.78
CA GLY A 246 0.45 7.49 -13.66
C GLY A 246 1.02 8.64 -14.51
N ALA A 247 0.79 8.61 -15.82
CA ALA A 247 1.30 9.64 -16.74
C ALA A 247 0.69 11.03 -16.50
N LYS A 248 -0.42 11.10 -15.78
CA LYS A 248 -1.16 12.32 -15.43
C LYS A 248 -1.00 12.70 -13.96
N ASP A 249 0.06 12.22 -13.32
CA ASP A 249 0.38 12.59 -11.93
C ASP A 249 0.66 14.09 -11.82
N GLU A 250 -0.11 14.78 -10.97
CA GLU A 250 0.03 16.21 -10.71
C GLU A 250 0.88 16.52 -9.46
N LEU A 251 1.29 15.49 -8.70
CA LEU A 251 2.05 15.64 -7.46
C LEU A 251 3.51 15.27 -7.61
N VAL A 252 3.83 14.27 -8.45
CA VAL A 252 5.19 13.78 -8.69
C VAL A 252 5.56 13.98 -10.16
N ASN A 253 6.73 14.56 -10.41
CA ASN A 253 7.30 14.69 -11.74
C ASN A 253 7.79 13.34 -12.24
N VAL A 254 6.97 12.64 -13.03
CA VAL A 254 7.14 11.22 -13.40
C VAL A 254 8.49 10.95 -14.08
N GLN A 255 8.79 11.64 -15.18
CA GLN A 255 10.01 11.37 -15.96
C GLN A 255 11.30 11.69 -15.18
N PRO A 256 11.38 12.83 -14.45
CA PRO A 256 12.51 13.10 -13.57
C PRO A 256 12.67 12.05 -12.46
N SER A 257 11.58 11.57 -11.87
CA SER A 257 11.60 10.54 -10.82
C SER A 257 12.12 9.20 -11.36
N ILE A 258 11.63 8.77 -12.53
CA ILE A 258 12.14 7.58 -13.22
C ILE A 258 13.63 7.71 -13.54
N ALA A 259 14.04 8.85 -14.08
CA ALA A 259 15.44 9.09 -14.42
C ALA A 259 16.33 9.04 -13.17
N ARG A 260 15.88 9.68 -12.07
CA ARG A 260 16.61 9.67 -10.80
C ARG A 260 16.72 8.26 -10.21
N ALA A 261 15.64 7.50 -10.23
CA ALA A 261 15.65 6.13 -9.74
C ALA A 261 16.61 5.22 -10.53
N LYS A 262 16.60 5.31 -11.86
CA LYS A 262 17.53 4.57 -12.73
C LYS A 262 18.99 5.01 -12.55
N GLN A 263 19.23 6.28 -12.25
CA GLN A 263 20.57 6.77 -11.90
C GLN A 263 21.07 6.12 -10.60
N LEU A 264 20.18 5.97 -9.60
CA LEU A 264 20.50 5.34 -8.31
C LEU A 264 20.65 3.82 -8.42
N ASN A 265 19.78 3.18 -9.23
CA ASN A 265 19.82 1.74 -9.45
C ASN A 265 19.39 1.41 -10.90
N PRO A 266 20.33 1.13 -11.80
CA PRO A 266 20.01 0.83 -13.21
C PRO A 266 19.13 -0.40 -13.43
N ARG A 267 18.95 -1.27 -12.43
CA ARG A 267 18.11 -2.48 -12.50
C ARG A 267 16.62 -2.21 -12.29
N VAL A 268 16.26 -0.97 -11.92
CA VAL A 268 14.87 -0.58 -11.72
C VAL A 268 14.06 -0.76 -13.01
N GLN A 269 12.99 -1.54 -12.92
CA GLN A 269 11.99 -1.64 -13.97
C GLN A 269 10.97 -0.53 -13.81
N THR A 270 10.40 -0.07 -14.92
CA THR A 270 9.44 1.03 -14.90
C THR A 270 8.19 0.68 -15.71
N LYS A 271 7.03 1.14 -15.24
CA LYS A 271 5.75 1.02 -15.92
C LYS A 271 4.99 2.34 -15.78
N VAL A 272 4.38 2.79 -16.87
CA VAL A 272 3.59 4.02 -16.87
C VAL A 272 2.15 3.71 -17.28
N TYR A 273 1.19 4.27 -16.54
CA TYR A 273 -0.23 4.17 -16.82
C TYR A 273 -0.69 5.48 -17.46
N GLU A 274 -0.98 5.44 -18.75
CA GLU A 274 -1.22 6.63 -19.58
C GLU A 274 -2.47 7.42 -19.16
N ASN A 275 -3.43 6.78 -18.50
CA ASN A 275 -4.73 7.38 -18.15
C ASN A 275 -4.92 7.57 -16.63
N SER A 276 -3.90 7.35 -15.84
CA SER A 276 -3.97 7.53 -14.39
C SER A 276 -3.17 8.76 -13.92
N GLY A 277 -3.65 9.37 -12.83
CA GLY A 277 -2.94 10.34 -12.02
C GLY A 277 -2.06 9.68 -10.97
N HIS A 278 -2.02 10.26 -9.78
CA HIS A 278 -1.18 9.82 -8.66
C HIS A 278 -1.69 8.56 -7.94
N ALA A 279 -2.86 8.03 -8.30
CA ALA A 279 -3.47 6.88 -7.63
C ALA A 279 -3.92 5.78 -8.62
N PRO A 280 -3.03 5.22 -9.46
CA PRO A 280 -3.39 4.19 -10.46
C PRO A 280 -4.02 2.95 -9.85
N PHE A 281 -3.72 2.62 -8.60
CA PHE A 281 -4.30 1.51 -7.86
C PHE A 281 -5.79 1.69 -7.53
N LEU A 282 -6.29 2.93 -7.58
CA LEU A 282 -7.73 3.27 -7.48
C LEU A 282 -8.34 3.53 -8.86
N GLU A 283 -7.66 4.28 -9.72
CA GLU A 283 -8.17 4.71 -11.03
C GLU A 283 -8.25 3.57 -12.05
N GLU A 284 -7.24 2.71 -12.10
CA GLU A 284 -7.18 1.52 -12.97
C GLU A 284 -7.02 0.24 -12.14
N SER A 285 -7.83 0.07 -11.08
CA SER A 285 -7.64 -0.94 -10.04
C SER A 285 -7.53 -2.37 -10.57
N SER A 286 -8.34 -2.77 -11.55
CA SER A 286 -8.27 -4.11 -12.14
C SER A 286 -6.93 -4.37 -12.85
N ARG A 287 -6.44 -3.40 -13.63
CA ARG A 287 -5.14 -3.47 -14.30
C ARG A 287 -4.02 -3.49 -13.27
N PHE A 288 -4.12 -2.64 -12.25
CA PHE A 288 -3.13 -2.58 -11.17
C PHE A 288 -3.04 -3.91 -10.41
N ASN A 289 -4.16 -4.52 -10.04
CA ASN A 289 -4.20 -5.81 -9.35
C ASN A 289 -3.56 -6.92 -10.19
N HIS A 290 -3.82 -6.94 -11.49
CA HIS A 290 -3.20 -7.88 -12.42
C HIS A 290 -1.67 -7.68 -12.50
N ASP A 291 -1.21 -6.44 -12.62
CA ASP A 291 0.21 -6.12 -12.68
C ASP A 291 0.93 -6.44 -11.36
N LEU A 292 0.29 -6.17 -10.23
CA LEU A 292 0.80 -6.55 -8.91
C LEU A 292 0.90 -8.08 -8.79
N SER A 293 -0.12 -8.81 -9.19
CA SER A 293 -0.13 -10.26 -9.21
C SER A 293 0.99 -10.84 -10.11
N THR A 294 1.22 -10.21 -11.27
CA THR A 294 2.32 -10.57 -12.18
C THR A 294 3.69 -10.32 -11.55
N PHE A 295 3.86 -9.17 -10.88
CA PHE A 295 5.09 -8.84 -10.16
C PHE A 295 5.37 -9.83 -9.03
N MET A 296 4.33 -10.20 -8.26
CA MET A 296 4.44 -11.20 -7.20
C MET A 296 4.83 -12.60 -7.70
N ALA A 297 4.46 -12.94 -8.93
CA ALA A 297 4.80 -14.22 -9.56
C ALA A 297 6.20 -14.22 -10.21
N SER A 298 6.83 -13.05 -10.35
CA SER A 298 8.17 -12.96 -10.94
C SER A 298 9.19 -13.68 -10.05
N PRO A 299 10.10 -14.49 -10.62
CA PRO A 299 11.12 -15.16 -9.84
C PRO A 299 11.95 -14.13 -9.07
N THR A 300 11.98 -14.23 -7.75
CA THR A 300 13.04 -13.58 -6.96
C THR A 300 14.36 -14.03 -7.55
N SER A 301 15.22 -13.09 -7.96
CA SER A 301 16.54 -13.44 -8.45
C SER A 301 17.20 -14.36 -7.42
N SER A 302 17.27 -15.67 -7.74
CA SER A 302 17.91 -16.65 -6.88
C SER A 302 19.35 -16.18 -6.66
N LYS A 303 19.69 -15.95 -5.40
CA LYS A 303 21.06 -15.67 -4.95
C LYS A 303 21.99 -16.84 -5.26
#